data_15be90853ea847837689f83eae9323ae
#
_entry.id   15be90853ea847837689f83eae9323ae
#
_cell.length_a   1.000
_cell.length_b   1.000
_cell.length_c   1.000
_cell.angle_alpha   90.00
_cell.angle_beta   90.00
_cell.angle_gamma   90.00
#
_symmetry.space_group_name_H-M   'P 1'
#
loop_
_entity.id
_entity.type
_entity.pdbx_description
1 polymer ?
#
loop_
_entity_poly.entity_id
_entity_poly.type
_entity_poly.pdbx_seq_one_letter_code
_entity_poly.pdbx_strand_id
1 'polypeptide(L)'
;MKNNKFFKTKIFCDTADIKIIKKFNKNSLVNGFTTNPTLMRLSGAKNYKTYSKKLLKICKKKPISLEVIADNFEEIEKQAYEIKSWGKNVYVKVPVTNTKGNFSGKIIKRLSDKGLKLNITAVYTANQVKKIVKCLNKNSYSIISIFSGRMADVGKDPVPIIQKSVKITKNMKKIKILWASTREAYNYMQANNCKCDIITMPPKIIEKISKFEKSFKVLTLDTVKTFYKDASEANFKI
;
A
#
# COMPACT_ATOMS: atom_id res chain seq x y z
N MET A 1 7.92 19.08 -13.43
CA MET A 1 7.45 19.06 -12.04
C MET A 1 8.62 19.46 -11.17
N LYS A 2 8.55 20.64 -10.55
CA LYS A 2 9.58 21.18 -9.65
C LYS A 2 9.81 20.19 -8.50
N ASN A 3 11.06 20.01 -8.06
CA ASN A 3 11.47 19.20 -6.92
C ASN A 3 10.64 19.57 -5.68
N ASN A 4 9.61 18.80 -5.40
CA ASN A 4 8.72 19.11 -4.30
C ASN A 4 9.33 18.58 -3.01
N LYS A 5 10.02 19.48 -2.26
CA LYS A 5 10.54 19.24 -0.90
C LYS A 5 9.47 18.67 0.07
N PHE A 6 8.18 18.72 -0.32
CA PHE A 6 7.04 18.27 0.50
C PHE A 6 6.79 16.75 0.45
N PHE A 7 7.21 16.04 -0.59
CA PHE A 7 6.88 14.63 -0.76
C PHE A 7 8.00 13.71 -0.25
N LYS A 8 8.07 13.48 1.06
CA LYS A 8 9.04 12.57 1.68
C LYS A 8 8.52 11.13 1.76
N THR A 9 7.22 10.94 1.96
CA THR A 9 6.57 9.63 1.99
C THR A 9 6.49 9.04 0.58
N LYS A 10 7.01 7.83 0.38
CA LYS A 10 6.99 7.14 -0.91
C LYS A 10 5.57 6.71 -1.28
N ILE A 11 5.18 6.89 -2.52
CA ILE A 11 3.86 6.48 -3.01
C ILE A 11 3.98 5.11 -3.70
N PHE A 12 3.19 4.15 -3.23
CA PHE A 12 2.93 2.91 -3.93
C PHE A 12 1.53 2.97 -4.55
N CYS A 13 1.36 2.36 -5.72
CA CYS A 13 0.06 2.26 -6.38
C CYS A 13 -0.61 0.95 -5.99
N ASP A 14 -1.82 1.02 -5.42
CA ASP A 14 -2.61 -0.14 -4.99
C ASP A 14 -3.52 -0.60 -6.13
N THR A 15 -3.05 -1.56 -6.91
CA THR A 15 -3.75 -2.07 -8.09
C THR A 15 -3.16 -3.39 -8.58
N ALA A 16 -3.99 -4.23 -9.21
CA ALA A 16 -3.54 -5.39 -9.97
C ALA A 16 -3.86 -5.29 -11.48
N ASP A 17 -4.47 -4.19 -11.92
CA ASP A 17 -4.77 -3.98 -13.34
C ASP A 17 -3.50 -3.75 -14.17
N ILE A 18 -3.32 -4.58 -15.19
CA ILE A 18 -2.13 -4.58 -16.05
C ILE A 18 -1.94 -3.25 -16.79
N LYS A 19 -3.03 -2.65 -17.30
CA LYS A 19 -2.97 -1.38 -18.05
C LYS A 19 -2.57 -0.25 -17.11
N ILE A 20 -3.16 -0.22 -15.93
CA ILE A 20 -2.88 0.76 -14.88
C ILE A 20 -1.43 0.61 -14.39
N ILE A 21 -0.97 -0.61 -14.11
CA ILE A 21 0.43 -0.84 -13.71
C ILE A 21 1.39 -0.38 -14.80
N LYS A 22 1.13 -0.65 -16.07
CA LYS A 22 1.95 -0.13 -17.20
C LYS A 22 2.04 1.40 -17.19
N LYS A 23 0.90 2.09 -16.99
CA LYS A 23 0.83 3.56 -16.91
C LYS A 23 1.65 4.09 -15.73
N PHE A 24 1.38 3.59 -14.52
CA PHE A 24 2.03 4.08 -13.29
C PHE A 24 3.47 3.60 -13.10
N ASN A 25 3.89 2.54 -13.78
CA ASN A 25 5.29 2.13 -13.77
C ASN A 25 6.21 3.17 -14.43
N LYS A 26 5.70 3.94 -15.39
CA LYS A 26 6.40 5.07 -16.04
C LYS A 26 6.33 6.36 -15.21
N ASN A 27 5.44 6.45 -14.22
CA ASN A 27 5.26 7.65 -13.39
C ASN A 27 6.34 7.72 -12.31
N SER A 28 7.11 8.81 -12.27
CA SER A 28 8.20 9.04 -11.32
C SER A 28 7.72 9.20 -9.86
N LEU A 29 6.47 9.64 -9.64
CA LEU A 29 5.89 9.74 -8.30
C LEU A 29 5.64 8.37 -7.67
N VAL A 30 5.42 7.32 -8.47
CA VAL A 30 5.11 5.98 -7.97
C VAL A 30 6.40 5.20 -7.78
N ASN A 31 6.66 4.78 -6.56
CA ASN A 31 7.87 4.10 -6.14
C ASN A 31 7.71 2.57 -6.05
N GLY A 32 6.50 2.04 -6.11
CA GLY A 32 6.20 0.61 -6.01
C GLY A 32 4.72 0.31 -6.19
N PHE A 33 4.36 -0.95 -6.00
CA PHE A 33 2.99 -1.43 -6.14
C PHE A 33 2.60 -2.33 -4.98
N THR A 34 1.34 -2.28 -4.59
CA THR A 34 0.71 -3.27 -3.74
C THR A 34 -0.44 -3.92 -4.46
N THR A 35 -0.62 -5.21 -4.19
CA THR A 35 -1.78 -5.97 -4.64
C THR A 35 -2.44 -6.66 -3.45
N ASN A 36 -3.60 -7.23 -3.67
CA ASN A 36 -4.24 -8.15 -2.74
C ASN A 36 -5.17 -9.11 -3.54
N PRO A 37 -5.66 -10.20 -2.94
CA PRO A 37 -6.52 -11.16 -3.64
C PRO A 37 -7.76 -10.52 -4.27
N THR A 38 -8.38 -9.54 -3.62
CA THR A 38 -9.55 -8.83 -4.15
C THR A 38 -9.22 -8.06 -5.43
N LEU A 39 -8.12 -7.28 -5.42
CA LEU A 39 -7.67 -6.54 -6.61
C LEU A 39 -7.31 -7.49 -7.75
N MET A 40 -6.65 -8.62 -7.45
CA MET A 40 -6.33 -9.64 -8.45
C MET A 40 -7.61 -10.19 -9.10
N ARG A 41 -8.61 -10.56 -8.29
CA ARG A 41 -9.92 -11.06 -8.79
C ARG A 41 -10.61 -10.01 -9.65
N LEU A 42 -10.72 -8.77 -9.19
CA LEU A 42 -11.36 -7.67 -9.92
C LEU A 42 -10.63 -7.32 -11.22
N SER A 43 -9.33 -7.60 -11.31
CA SER A 43 -8.53 -7.41 -12.52
C SER A 43 -8.58 -8.62 -13.48
N GLY A 44 -9.44 -9.61 -13.22
CA GLY A 44 -9.65 -10.77 -14.09
C GLY A 44 -8.57 -11.86 -13.97
N ALA A 45 -7.85 -11.94 -12.85
CA ALA A 45 -6.89 -13.01 -12.61
C ALA A 45 -7.60 -14.37 -12.42
N LYS A 46 -7.53 -15.25 -13.42
CA LYS A 46 -8.03 -16.63 -13.32
C LYS A 46 -7.02 -17.56 -12.62
N ASN A 47 -5.73 -17.34 -12.80
CA ASN A 47 -4.66 -18.08 -12.14
C ASN A 47 -3.69 -17.08 -11.51
N TYR A 48 -3.56 -17.16 -10.20
CA TYR A 48 -2.79 -16.20 -9.38
C TYR A 48 -1.31 -16.14 -9.78
N LYS A 49 -0.65 -17.31 -9.93
CA LYS A 49 0.77 -17.42 -10.31
C LYS A 49 1.04 -16.82 -11.69
N THR A 50 0.28 -17.25 -12.68
CA THR A 50 0.43 -16.77 -14.06
C THR A 50 0.18 -15.27 -14.16
N TYR A 51 -0.85 -14.78 -13.47
CA TYR A 51 -1.18 -13.35 -13.47
C TYR A 51 -0.09 -12.52 -12.76
N SER A 52 0.36 -12.97 -11.59
CA SER A 52 1.45 -12.32 -10.85
C SER A 52 2.74 -12.23 -11.68
N LYS A 53 3.10 -13.29 -12.40
CA LYS A 53 4.26 -13.26 -13.30
C LYS A 53 4.11 -12.26 -14.45
N LYS A 54 2.87 -12.03 -14.97
CA LYS A 54 2.61 -10.94 -15.95
C LYS A 54 2.88 -9.57 -15.33
N LEU A 55 2.42 -9.33 -14.08
CA LEU A 55 2.69 -8.07 -13.38
C LEU A 55 4.18 -7.85 -13.15
N LEU A 56 4.92 -8.87 -12.73
CA LEU A 56 6.35 -8.82 -12.49
C LEU A 56 7.16 -8.49 -13.75
N LYS A 57 6.76 -8.99 -14.93
CA LYS A 57 7.38 -8.62 -16.21
C LYS A 57 7.30 -7.12 -16.50
N ILE A 58 6.27 -6.43 -15.99
CA ILE A 58 6.08 -4.98 -16.16
C ILE A 58 6.87 -4.20 -15.09
N CYS A 59 6.80 -4.65 -13.83
CA CYS A 59 7.36 -3.94 -12.66
C CYS A 59 8.84 -4.31 -12.41
N LYS A 60 9.66 -4.55 -13.42
CA LYS A 60 11.04 -5.09 -13.28
C LYS A 60 11.91 -4.33 -12.26
N LYS A 61 11.75 -3.00 -12.16
CA LYS A 61 12.59 -2.12 -11.33
C LYS A 61 11.91 -1.67 -10.02
N LYS A 62 10.57 -1.67 -9.96
CA LYS A 62 9.81 -1.21 -8.79
C LYS A 62 9.36 -2.39 -7.94
N PRO A 63 9.41 -2.29 -6.60
CA PRO A 63 8.90 -3.35 -5.72
C PRO A 63 7.41 -3.56 -5.94
N ILE A 64 6.98 -4.81 -5.83
CA ILE A 64 5.57 -5.18 -5.84
C ILE A 64 5.29 -6.17 -4.71
N SER A 65 4.20 -5.96 -3.98
CA SER A 65 3.76 -6.86 -2.93
C SER A 65 2.71 -7.83 -3.45
N LEU A 66 2.96 -9.14 -3.28
CA LEU A 66 2.09 -10.25 -3.67
C LEU A 66 1.75 -11.07 -2.43
N GLU A 67 0.48 -11.39 -2.21
CA GLU A 67 -0.02 -11.96 -0.95
C GLU A 67 -0.11 -13.48 -1.01
N VAL A 68 0.26 -14.16 0.07
CA VAL A 68 -0.08 -15.58 0.27
C VAL A 68 -1.59 -15.70 0.44
N ILE A 69 -2.16 -16.81 -0.01
CA ILE A 69 -3.61 -17.05 0.01
C ILE A 69 -4.02 -18.21 0.94
N ALA A 70 -3.06 -18.93 1.49
CA ALA A 70 -3.30 -19.98 2.46
C ALA A 70 -3.66 -19.42 3.84
N ASP A 71 -4.30 -20.23 4.67
CA ASP A 71 -4.68 -19.90 6.05
C ASP A 71 -3.88 -20.67 7.10
N ASN A 72 -3.45 -21.90 6.82
CA ASN A 72 -2.57 -22.62 7.73
C ASN A 72 -1.10 -22.20 7.54
N PHE A 73 -0.33 -22.25 8.62
CA PHE A 73 1.02 -21.68 8.64
C PHE A 73 2.03 -22.44 7.79
N GLU A 74 1.87 -23.74 7.61
CA GLU A 74 2.77 -24.56 6.77
C GLU A 74 2.59 -24.21 5.30
N GLU A 75 1.35 -24.09 4.85
CA GLU A 75 1.04 -23.67 3.49
C GLU A 75 1.41 -22.20 3.22
N ILE A 76 1.22 -21.31 4.20
CA ILE A 76 1.70 -19.92 4.13
C ILE A 76 3.21 -19.90 3.87
N GLU A 77 3.97 -20.74 4.57
CA GLU A 77 5.42 -20.80 4.40
C GLU A 77 5.82 -21.30 3.01
N LYS A 78 5.21 -22.40 2.53
CA LYS A 78 5.44 -22.92 1.18
C LYS A 78 5.11 -21.89 0.11
N GLN A 79 3.94 -21.25 0.21
CA GLN A 79 3.53 -20.21 -0.72
C GLN A 79 4.46 -18.98 -0.68
N ALA A 80 4.97 -18.61 0.49
CA ALA A 80 5.90 -17.50 0.62
C ALA A 80 7.21 -17.75 -0.13
N TYR A 81 7.77 -18.95 -0.04
CA TYR A 81 8.96 -19.31 -0.82
C TYR A 81 8.67 -19.34 -2.32
N GLU A 82 7.54 -19.89 -2.72
CA GLU A 82 7.13 -19.90 -4.12
C GLU A 82 6.97 -18.49 -4.68
N ILE A 83 6.24 -17.61 -4.01
CA ILE A 83 6.03 -16.21 -4.42
C ILE A 83 7.37 -15.47 -4.49
N LYS A 84 8.25 -15.66 -3.51
CA LYS A 84 9.60 -15.08 -3.51
C LYS A 84 10.40 -15.50 -4.75
N SER A 85 10.25 -16.75 -5.21
CA SER A 85 10.98 -17.26 -6.38
C SER A 85 10.58 -16.60 -7.70
N TRP A 86 9.44 -15.93 -7.77
CA TRP A 86 8.93 -15.32 -9.01
C TRP A 86 9.66 -14.05 -9.43
N GLY A 87 10.39 -13.38 -8.51
CA GLY A 87 11.14 -12.19 -8.87
C GLY A 87 11.92 -11.54 -7.73
N LYS A 88 13.02 -10.85 -8.06
CA LYS A 88 13.91 -10.19 -7.08
C LYS A 88 13.26 -8.96 -6.40
N ASN A 89 12.25 -8.37 -7.01
CA ASN A 89 11.53 -7.17 -6.54
C ASN A 89 10.23 -7.49 -5.79
N VAL A 90 9.97 -8.77 -5.50
CA VAL A 90 8.78 -9.21 -4.76
C VAL A 90 8.96 -8.95 -3.27
N TYR A 91 7.94 -8.36 -2.66
CA TYR A 91 7.67 -8.40 -1.23
C TYR A 91 6.52 -9.39 -1.00
N VAL A 92 6.77 -10.45 -0.25
CA VAL A 92 5.74 -11.44 0.07
C VAL A 92 4.84 -10.86 1.15
N LYS A 93 3.55 -10.68 0.85
CA LYS A 93 2.56 -10.22 1.84
C LYS A 93 2.10 -11.40 2.68
N VAL A 94 2.19 -11.23 4.00
CA VAL A 94 1.77 -12.21 5.00
C VAL A 94 0.83 -11.52 5.98
N PRO A 95 -0.41 -12.00 6.17
CA PRO A 95 -1.31 -11.47 7.19
C PRO A 95 -0.74 -11.61 8.59
N VAL A 96 -1.00 -10.62 9.45
CA VAL A 96 -0.53 -10.61 10.85
C VAL A 96 -1.10 -11.75 11.69
N THR A 97 -2.28 -12.25 11.31
CA THR A 97 -2.94 -13.44 11.88
C THR A 97 -3.52 -14.30 10.75
N ASN A 98 -3.81 -15.57 11.05
CA ASN A 98 -4.69 -16.36 10.20
C ASN A 98 -6.18 -16.05 10.50
N THR A 99 -7.14 -16.73 9.83
CA THR A 99 -8.59 -16.53 10.03
C THR A 99 -9.06 -16.91 11.42
N LYS A 100 -8.32 -17.75 12.14
CA LYS A 100 -8.60 -18.13 13.54
C LYS A 100 -8.04 -17.12 14.56
N GLY A 101 -7.44 -16.00 14.12
CA GLY A 101 -6.83 -14.99 14.98
C GLY A 101 -5.45 -15.35 15.53
N ASN A 102 -4.86 -16.48 15.14
CA ASN A 102 -3.54 -16.90 15.59
C ASN A 102 -2.45 -16.02 14.97
N PHE A 103 -1.57 -15.47 15.80
CA PHE A 103 -0.50 -14.58 15.37
C PHE A 103 0.54 -15.32 14.51
N SER A 104 0.84 -14.76 13.34
CA SER A 104 1.79 -15.31 12.35
C SER A 104 3.27 -15.18 12.74
N GLY A 105 3.59 -14.84 13.98
CA GLY A 105 4.93 -14.49 14.44
C GLY A 105 6.02 -15.52 14.13
N LYS A 106 5.75 -16.81 14.39
CA LYS A 106 6.71 -17.91 14.11
C LYS A 106 7.07 -17.96 12.61
N ILE A 107 6.08 -17.83 11.73
CA ILE A 107 6.30 -17.82 10.28
C ILE A 107 7.03 -16.57 9.83
N ILE A 108 6.61 -15.40 10.30
CA ILE A 108 7.28 -14.12 10.00
C ILE A 108 8.76 -14.21 10.36
N LYS A 109 9.09 -14.77 11.55
CA LYS A 109 10.47 -14.95 11.99
C LYS A 109 11.25 -15.85 11.02
N ARG A 110 10.76 -17.04 10.73
CA ARG A 110 11.45 -18.00 9.83
C ARG A 110 11.70 -17.41 8.44
N LEU A 111 10.68 -16.81 7.83
CA LEU A 111 10.79 -16.20 6.51
C LEU A 111 11.77 -15.01 6.51
N SER A 112 11.72 -14.18 7.54
CA SER A 112 12.60 -13.02 7.68
C SER A 112 14.06 -13.43 7.91
N ASP A 113 14.33 -14.44 8.72
CA ASP A 113 15.66 -14.97 8.98
C ASP A 113 16.28 -15.59 7.70
N LYS A 114 15.46 -16.14 6.80
CA LYS A 114 15.86 -16.63 5.48
C LYS A 114 15.99 -15.51 4.43
N GLY A 115 15.91 -14.24 4.85
CA GLY A 115 16.15 -13.06 4.00
C GLY A 115 15.02 -12.74 3.01
N LEU A 116 13.80 -13.24 3.21
CA LEU A 116 12.67 -12.86 2.38
C LEU A 116 12.30 -11.41 2.63
N LYS A 117 12.00 -10.68 1.56
CA LYS A 117 11.39 -9.36 1.65
C LYS A 117 9.92 -9.52 2.00
N LEU A 118 9.51 -9.06 3.18
CA LEU A 118 8.16 -9.28 3.69
C LEU A 118 7.33 -7.98 3.68
N ASN A 119 6.03 -8.12 3.51
CA ASN A 119 5.04 -7.08 3.77
C ASN A 119 3.98 -7.65 4.73
N ILE A 120 4.11 -7.35 6.03
CA ILE A 120 3.16 -7.85 7.02
C ILE A 120 1.91 -6.99 6.96
N THR A 121 0.79 -7.61 6.65
CA THR A 121 -0.46 -6.92 6.31
C THR A 121 -1.57 -7.15 7.34
N ALA A 122 -2.69 -6.42 7.19
CA ALA A 122 -3.83 -6.43 8.10
C ALA A 122 -3.48 -5.99 9.53
N VAL A 123 -2.57 -5.03 9.67
CA VAL A 123 -2.15 -4.49 10.98
C VAL A 123 -3.01 -3.28 11.34
N TYR A 124 -3.45 -3.21 12.60
CA TYR A 124 -4.33 -2.15 13.12
C TYR A 124 -3.82 -1.48 14.40
N THR A 125 -2.87 -2.10 15.12
CA THR A 125 -2.44 -1.59 16.43
C THR A 125 -0.92 -1.48 16.55
N ALA A 126 -0.45 -0.51 17.33
CA ALA A 126 0.96 -0.38 17.68
C ALA A 126 1.50 -1.60 18.45
N ASN A 127 0.64 -2.31 19.18
CA ASN A 127 1.02 -3.55 19.87
C ASN A 127 1.31 -4.69 18.87
N GLN A 128 0.49 -4.81 17.80
CA GLN A 128 0.81 -5.73 16.71
C GLN A 128 2.16 -5.39 16.07
N VAL A 129 2.43 -4.10 15.82
CA VAL A 129 3.73 -3.65 15.28
C VAL A 129 4.88 -4.05 16.22
N LYS A 130 4.76 -3.84 17.54
CA LYS A 130 5.77 -4.30 18.52
C LYS A 130 6.02 -5.79 18.44
N LYS A 131 4.97 -6.62 18.36
CA LYS A 131 5.08 -8.08 18.22
C LYS A 131 5.76 -8.48 16.91
N ILE A 132 5.37 -7.87 15.78
CA ILE A 132 5.95 -8.12 14.46
C ILE A 132 7.45 -7.79 14.44
N VAL A 133 7.83 -6.62 14.95
CA VAL A 133 9.24 -6.16 14.97
C VAL A 133 10.15 -7.13 15.74
N LYS A 134 9.65 -7.77 16.82
CA LYS A 134 10.40 -8.80 17.55
C LYS A 134 10.65 -10.07 16.71
N CYS A 135 9.83 -10.31 15.69
CA CYS A 135 9.96 -11.47 14.80
C CYS A 135 10.79 -11.17 13.55
N LEU A 136 10.99 -9.89 13.20
CA LEU A 136 11.71 -9.51 12.00
C LEU A 136 13.23 -9.47 12.20
N ASN A 137 13.97 -10.03 11.25
CA ASN A 137 15.40 -9.83 11.15
C ASN A 137 15.69 -8.39 10.71
N LYS A 138 16.43 -7.64 11.51
CA LYS A 138 16.78 -6.22 11.27
C LYS A 138 17.58 -6.02 9.96
N ASN A 139 18.20 -7.08 9.46
CA ASN A 139 18.99 -7.07 8.22
C ASN A 139 18.17 -7.44 6.98
N SER A 140 16.90 -7.82 7.11
CA SER A 140 16.00 -8.13 6.00
C SER A 140 15.02 -6.98 5.74
N TYR A 141 14.80 -6.68 4.45
CA TYR A 141 13.83 -5.64 4.07
C TYR A 141 12.40 -6.07 4.39
N SER A 142 11.71 -5.27 5.18
CA SER A 142 10.32 -5.55 5.55
C SER A 142 9.46 -4.30 5.56
N ILE A 143 8.20 -4.48 5.24
CA ILE A 143 7.14 -3.46 5.30
C ILE A 143 6.10 -3.94 6.30
N ILE A 144 5.57 -3.03 7.11
CA ILE A 144 4.43 -3.28 8.00
C ILE A 144 3.30 -2.39 7.52
N SER A 145 2.25 -2.99 6.97
CA SER A 145 1.10 -2.31 6.37
C SER A 145 -0.01 -2.11 7.37
N ILE A 146 -0.21 -0.86 7.81
CA ILE A 146 -1.25 -0.45 8.75
C ILE A 146 -2.48 -0.02 7.97
N PHE A 147 -3.63 -0.65 8.25
CA PHE A 147 -4.88 -0.47 7.51
C PHE A 147 -5.64 0.79 7.97
N SER A 148 -5.00 1.93 7.81
CA SER A 148 -5.47 3.24 8.28
C SER A 148 -6.85 3.63 7.73
N GLY A 149 -7.11 3.39 6.44
CA GLY A 149 -8.42 3.70 5.87
C GLY A 149 -9.55 2.85 6.47
N ARG A 150 -9.32 1.56 6.75
CA ARG A 150 -10.32 0.73 7.43
C ARG A 150 -10.53 1.15 8.89
N MET A 151 -9.56 1.73 9.56
CA MET A 151 -9.77 2.37 10.86
C MET A 151 -10.69 3.58 10.73
N ALA A 152 -10.46 4.43 9.72
CA ALA A 152 -11.29 5.58 9.45
C ALA A 152 -12.73 5.18 9.08
N ASP A 153 -12.93 4.09 8.33
CA ASP A 153 -14.27 3.57 7.97
C ASP A 153 -15.12 3.23 9.22
N VAL A 154 -14.50 2.96 10.37
CA VAL A 154 -15.18 2.69 11.65
C VAL A 154 -15.00 3.82 12.67
N GLY A 155 -14.74 5.04 12.20
CA GLY A 155 -14.65 6.26 13.02
C GLY A 155 -13.41 6.35 13.91
N LYS A 156 -12.34 5.60 13.65
CA LYS A 156 -11.11 5.62 14.46
C LYS A 156 -9.99 6.37 13.75
N ASP A 157 -9.38 7.35 14.44
CA ASP A 157 -8.22 8.08 13.91
C ASP A 157 -6.98 7.19 13.82
N PRO A 158 -6.41 6.96 12.61
CA PRO A 158 -5.22 6.16 12.42
C PRO A 158 -3.92 6.88 12.78
N VAL A 159 -3.91 8.21 12.85
CA VAL A 159 -2.71 9.04 13.04
C VAL A 159 -1.90 8.64 14.28
N PRO A 160 -2.50 8.48 15.48
CA PRO A 160 -1.75 8.07 16.68
C PRO A 160 -1.09 6.70 16.54
N ILE A 161 -1.73 5.77 15.82
CA ILE A 161 -1.18 4.41 15.60
C ILE A 161 0.02 4.47 14.65
N ILE A 162 -0.08 5.23 13.56
CA ILE A 162 1.04 5.44 12.61
C ILE A 162 2.23 6.09 13.33
N GLN A 163 2.01 7.18 14.09
CA GLN A 163 3.07 7.89 14.80
C GLN A 163 3.80 6.97 15.80
N LYS A 164 3.05 6.18 16.59
CA LYS A 164 3.63 5.19 17.52
C LYS A 164 4.41 4.12 16.75
N SER A 165 3.91 3.67 15.61
CA SER A 165 4.55 2.64 14.79
C SER A 165 5.85 3.14 14.15
N VAL A 166 5.88 4.35 13.65
CA VAL A 166 7.09 5.01 13.13
C VAL A 166 8.15 5.18 14.24
N LYS A 167 7.72 5.54 15.47
CA LYS A 167 8.65 5.59 16.62
C LYS A 167 9.26 4.23 16.94
N ILE A 168 8.48 3.15 16.88
CA ILE A 168 8.96 1.78 17.14
C ILE A 168 10.03 1.37 16.13
N THR A 169 9.90 1.77 14.87
CA THR A 169 10.80 1.36 13.78
C THR A 169 11.92 2.38 13.47
N LYS A 170 11.99 3.50 14.21
CA LYS A 170 12.88 4.64 13.92
C LYS A 170 14.34 4.25 13.65
N ASN A 171 14.89 3.31 14.42
CA ASN A 171 16.28 2.88 14.31
C ASN A 171 16.46 1.62 13.43
N MET A 172 15.43 1.21 12.70
CA MET A 172 15.41 -0.01 11.89
C MET A 172 15.38 0.34 10.39
N LYS A 173 16.55 0.65 9.82
CA LYS A 173 16.66 1.20 8.44
C LYS A 173 15.94 0.37 7.37
N LYS A 174 15.86 -0.96 7.55
CA LYS A 174 15.27 -1.89 6.56
C LYS A 174 13.81 -2.24 6.83
N ILE A 175 13.23 -1.81 7.96
CA ILE A 175 11.83 -2.03 8.31
C ILE A 175 11.08 -0.71 8.09
N LYS A 176 10.02 -0.76 7.26
CA LYS A 176 9.27 0.41 6.81
C LYS A 176 7.81 0.33 7.22
N ILE A 177 7.25 1.44 7.69
CA ILE A 177 5.83 1.57 7.96
C ILE A 177 5.13 2.03 6.70
N LEU A 178 4.02 1.35 6.36
CA LEU A 178 3.18 1.67 5.22
C LEU A 178 1.76 1.99 5.67
N TRP A 179 1.27 3.17 5.26
CA TRP A 179 -0.13 3.56 5.36
C TRP A 179 -0.92 2.86 4.26
N ALA A 180 -1.78 1.93 4.62
CA ALA A 180 -2.59 1.14 3.69
C ALA A 180 -4.07 1.52 3.73
N SER A 181 -4.80 1.06 2.70
CA SER A 181 -6.26 1.24 2.62
C SER A 181 -6.67 2.71 2.49
N THR A 182 -5.95 3.48 1.68
CA THR A 182 -6.17 4.92 1.48
C THR A 182 -7.56 5.20 0.91
N ARG A 183 -8.28 6.19 1.46
CA ARG A 183 -9.64 6.58 1.09
C ARG A 183 -9.68 7.88 0.29
N GLU A 184 -8.78 8.81 0.56
CA GLU A 184 -8.74 10.13 -0.03
C GLU A 184 -7.31 10.66 -0.23
N ALA A 185 -7.16 11.71 -1.04
CA ALA A 185 -5.85 12.28 -1.33
C ALA A 185 -5.19 12.91 -0.09
N TYR A 186 -5.98 13.48 0.83
CA TYR A 186 -5.46 14.08 2.05
C TYR A 186 -4.75 13.09 2.98
N ASN A 187 -5.06 11.79 2.87
CA ASN A 187 -4.31 10.76 3.61
C ASN A 187 -2.80 10.77 3.29
N TYR A 188 -2.41 11.27 2.11
CA TYR A 188 -1.00 11.50 1.82
C TYR A 188 -0.37 12.51 2.77
N MET A 189 -1.06 13.63 3.02
CA MET A 189 -0.58 14.67 3.94
C MET A 189 -0.50 14.15 5.38
N GLN A 190 -1.51 13.39 5.81
CA GLN A 190 -1.51 12.75 7.14
C GLN A 190 -0.33 11.78 7.29
N ALA A 191 -0.10 10.89 6.31
CA ALA A 191 1.04 9.96 6.30
C ALA A 191 2.38 10.70 6.32
N ASN A 192 2.52 11.74 5.50
CA ASN A 192 3.74 12.54 5.41
C ASN A 192 4.04 13.30 6.72
N ASN A 193 3.02 13.88 7.36
CA ASN A 193 3.14 14.57 8.65
C ASN A 193 3.51 13.59 9.78
N CYS A 194 3.05 12.35 9.70
CA CYS A 194 3.45 11.28 10.61
C CYS A 194 4.86 10.74 10.34
N LYS A 195 5.54 11.19 9.29
CA LYS A 195 6.83 10.64 8.81
C LYS A 195 6.72 9.15 8.45
N CYS A 196 5.55 8.73 7.95
CA CYS A 196 5.35 7.38 7.45
C CYS A 196 6.25 7.14 6.23
N ASP A 197 6.89 5.99 6.13
CA ASP A 197 7.85 5.73 5.05
C ASP A 197 7.17 5.59 3.68
N ILE A 198 6.00 4.95 3.65
CA ILE A 198 5.28 4.58 2.43
C ILE A 198 3.78 4.80 2.65
N ILE A 199 3.09 5.24 1.60
CA ILE A 199 1.63 5.18 1.50
C ILE A 199 1.25 4.41 0.24
N THR A 200 0.29 3.49 0.33
CA THR A 200 -0.27 2.85 -0.88
C THR A 200 -1.64 3.39 -1.18
N MET A 201 -1.86 3.82 -2.43
CA MET A 201 -3.02 4.58 -2.84
C MET A 201 -3.63 3.99 -4.13
N PRO A 202 -4.96 3.90 -4.23
CA PRO A 202 -5.64 3.61 -5.50
C PRO A 202 -5.25 4.61 -6.61
N PRO A 203 -5.20 4.17 -7.88
CA PRO A 203 -4.80 5.02 -9.02
C PRO A 203 -5.54 6.36 -9.07
N LYS A 204 -6.87 6.33 -8.92
CA LYS A 204 -7.72 7.54 -8.94
C LYS A 204 -7.36 8.55 -7.84
N ILE A 205 -6.87 8.07 -6.69
CA ILE A 205 -6.45 8.94 -5.59
C ILE A 205 -5.05 9.52 -5.88
N ILE A 206 -4.14 8.74 -6.46
CA ILE A 206 -2.81 9.25 -6.88
C ILE A 206 -2.97 10.40 -7.90
N GLU A 207 -3.90 10.27 -8.84
CA GLU A 207 -4.17 11.32 -9.83
C GLU A 207 -4.63 12.64 -9.20
N LYS A 208 -5.32 12.59 -8.04
CA LYS A 208 -5.73 13.79 -7.30
C LYS A 208 -4.56 14.56 -6.67
N ILE A 209 -3.40 13.93 -6.47
CA ILE A 209 -2.21 14.60 -5.91
C ILE A 209 -1.73 15.73 -6.82
N SER A 210 -1.95 15.64 -8.13
CA SER A 210 -1.63 16.72 -9.08
C SER A 210 -2.41 18.02 -8.82
N LYS A 211 -3.50 17.94 -8.04
CA LYS A 211 -4.32 19.10 -7.65
C LYS A 211 -3.88 19.75 -6.34
N PHE A 212 -2.89 19.17 -5.65
CA PHE A 212 -2.35 19.77 -4.42
C PHE A 212 -1.80 21.17 -4.73
N GLU A 213 -1.87 22.06 -3.75
CA GLU A 213 -1.44 23.47 -3.87
C GLU A 213 -2.33 24.37 -4.75
N LYS A 214 -3.46 23.87 -5.31
CA LYS A 214 -4.45 24.77 -5.91
C LYS A 214 -4.99 25.73 -4.87
N SER A 215 -5.03 27.03 -5.18
CA SER A 215 -5.65 28.03 -4.29
C SER A 215 -7.15 27.81 -4.20
N PHE A 216 -7.76 28.25 -3.09
CA PHE A 216 -9.23 28.18 -2.92
C PHE A 216 -9.98 28.97 -4.00
N LYS A 217 -9.40 30.10 -4.48
CA LYS A 217 -9.96 30.85 -5.62
C LYS A 217 -10.06 29.98 -6.88
N VAL A 218 -9.01 29.21 -7.20
CA VAL A 218 -9.02 28.29 -8.33
C VAL A 218 -10.01 27.15 -8.12
N LEU A 219 -10.10 26.59 -6.90
CA LEU A 219 -11.08 25.54 -6.59
C LEU A 219 -12.52 26.03 -6.72
N THR A 220 -12.82 27.25 -6.24
CA THR A 220 -14.14 27.88 -6.42
C THR A 220 -14.49 27.97 -7.90
N LEU A 221 -13.57 28.53 -8.71
CA LEU A 221 -13.81 28.71 -10.14
C LEU A 221 -13.99 27.38 -10.88
N ASP A 222 -13.15 26.38 -10.59
CA ASP A 222 -13.28 25.04 -11.14
C ASP A 222 -14.65 24.42 -10.82
N THR A 223 -15.11 24.58 -9.58
CA THR A 223 -16.39 24.05 -9.12
C THR A 223 -17.57 24.72 -9.84
N VAL A 224 -17.59 26.06 -9.88
CA VAL A 224 -18.64 26.82 -10.55
C VAL A 224 -18.71 26.48 -12.04
N LYS A 225 -17.55 26.40 -12.72
CA LYS A 225 -17.49 26.02 -14.15
C LYS A 225 -18.03 24.60 -14.37
N THR A 226 -17.73 23.65 -13.46
CA THR A 226 -18.21 22.28 -13.56
C THR A 226 -19.73 22.26 -13.44
N PHE A 227 -20.30 22.90 -12.42
CA PHE A 227 -21.75 22.93 -12.20
C PHE A 227 -22.50 23.59 -13.36
N TYR A 228 -21.98 24.71 -13.86
CA TYR A 228 -22.56 25.39 -15.02
C TYR A 228 -22.57 24.49 -16.28
N LYS A 229 -21.45 23.81 -16.52
CA LYS A 229 -21.32 22.87 -17.65
C LYS A 229 -22.30 21.72 -17.50
N ASP A 230 -22.36 21.06 -16.33
CA ASP A 230 -23.23 19.92 -16.08
C ASP A 230 -24.73 20.31 -16.23
N ALA A 231 -25.11 21.47 -15.70
CA ALA A 231 -26.47 22.00 -15.86
C ALA A 231 -26.83 22.29 -17.33
N SER A 232 -25.87 22.87 -18.08
CA SER A 232 -26.06 23.17 -19.51
C SER A 232 -26.18 21.86 -20.34
N GLU A 233 -25.33 20.87 -20.09
CA GLU A 233 -25.37 19.57 -20.77
C GLU A 233 -26.66 18.80 -20.45
N ALA A 234 -27.18 18.94 -19.23
CA ALA A 234 -28.45 18.33 -18.80
C ALA A 234 -29.68 19.12 -19.29
N ASN A 235 -29.52 20.29 -19.91
CA ASN A 235 -30.61 21.19 -20.33
C ASN A 235 -31.59 21.55 -19.18
N PHE A 236 -31.07 21.72 -17.96
CA PHE A 236 -31.91 22.14 -16.82
C PHE A 236 -32.48 23.54 -17.07
N LYS A 237 -33.78 23.68 -16.81
CA LYS A 237 -34.51 24.93 -16.81
C LYS A 237 -35.16 25.13 -15.44
N ILE A 238 -35.18 26.37 -14.95
CA ILE A 238 -35.87 26.78 -13.71
C ILE A 238 -37.01 27.69 -14.11
#